data_c7c6b6c9ae6851802ff672d6f4307d8a
#
_entry.id   c7c6b6c9ae6851802ff672d6f4307d8a
#
_cell.length_a   1.000
_cell.length_b   1.000
_cell.length_c   1.000
_cell.angle_alpha   90.00
_cell.angle_beta   90.00
_cell.angle_gamma   90.00
#
_symmetry.space_group_name_H-M   'P 1'
#
loop_
_entity.id
_entity.type
_entity.pdbx_description
1 polymer ?
#
loop_
_entity_poly.entity_id
_entity_poly.type
_entity_poly.pdbx_seq_one_letter_code
_entity_poly.pdbx_strand_id
1 'polypeptide(L)'
;MAEFKEISPNASATEKVTNWFENRIPTAFDAYKVHISEYYAPKNFNFWYIFGSLALLVLVIQIVTGIFLVMHYKPDANLAFASVEYIMRDVPWGWLVRYMHSTGASAFFVVVYLHMFRGLIYGSYRKPRELVWIFGCAIFLCLMAEAFMGYLLPWGQMSYWGAQVIVNLFAAIPFVGPDLALLIRGDYVVGDATLNRFFSFHVIAVPLVLLGLVVAHLLALHDVGSNNPDGVEIKGPNAPRDAAGHPLDGIPFHPYYTVHDIFAVSVFLMVFTAIIFFAPEAGGYFLEYNNFIPADPLKTPLHIAPVWYFTPFYSMLRAITSEMMYALMVCVVGGAALAIFKFKMPTLLKGAIVVAAAVVVASMLSIDAKFWGVVAMGGAVIILFFLPWLDYSPVKSIRYRPDWHKYLYATFVINFVVLAYLGVQPPSAIGERVSQVGTLFYFGFFILMPWWSRIGDPKPVPARVTFVAH
;
A
#
# COMPACT_ATOMS: atom_id res chain seq x y z
N MET A 1 21.97 -35.99 11.30
CA MET A 1 21.08 -36.22 12.46
C MET A 1 21.40 -35.10 13.43
N ALA A 2 20.41 -34.34 13.87
CA ALA A 2 20.63 -33.31 14.87
C ALA A 2 21.02 -33.99 16.19
N GLU A 3 22.18 -33.60 16.77
CA GLU A 3 22.55 -34.05 18.11
C GLU A 3 21.53 -33.49 19.11
N PHE A 4 20.91 -34.39 19.87
CA PHE A 4 20.04 -33.96 20.96
C PHE A 4 20.87 -33.32 22.08
N LYS A 5 20.56 -32.06 22.39
CA LYS A 5 21.17 -31.39 23.53
C LYS A 5 20.68 -32.04 24.83
N GLU A 6 21.59 -32.61 25.59
CA GLU A 6 21.31 -33.13 26.95
C GLU A 6 21.03 -31.98 27.90
N ILE A 7 20.01 -32.14 28.73
CA ILE A 7 19.61 -31.15 29.73
C ILE A 7 20.30 -31.46 31.07
N SER A 8 20.80 -30.43 31.73
CA SER A 8 21.27 -30.57 33.10
C SER A 8 20.17 -31.14 33.99
N PRO A 9 20.47 -32.08 34.89
CA PRO A 9 19.49 -32.61 35.85
C PRO A 9 18.82 -31.52 36.71
N ASN A 10 19.54 -30.42 36.95
CA ASN A 10 19.10 -29.27 37.75
C ASN A 10 18.41 -28.15 36.90
N ALA A 11 18.14 -28.37 35.66
CA ALA A 11 17.48 -27.38 34.83
C ALA A 11 16.05 -27.08 35.33
N SER A 12 15.66 -25.80 35.24
CA SER A 12 14.32 -25.34 35.59
C SER A 12 13.25 -26.00 34.68
N ALA A 13 11.99 -25.96 35.09
CA ALA A 13 10.90 -26.48 34.28
C ALA A 13 10.82 -25.79 32.92
N THR A 14 11.04 -24.48 32.86
CA THR A 14 11.05 -23.70 31.62
C THR A 14 12.19 -24.15 30.70
N GLU A 15 13.42 -24.33 31.23
CA GLU A 15 14.54 -24.82 30.43
C GLU A 15 14.29 -26.22 29.87
N LYS A 16 13.68 -27.11 30.68
CA LYS A 16 13.31 -28.46 30.25
C LYS A 16 12.31 -28.41 29.08
N VAL A 17 11.29 -27.58 29.18
CA VAL A 17 10.27 -27.41 28.14
C VAL A 17 10.91 -26.78 26.88
N THR A 18 11.69 -25.72 27.03
CA THR A 18 12.36 -25.08 25.90
C THR A 18 13.30 -26.04 25.15
N ASN A 19 14.13 -26.79 25.88
CA ASN A 19 15.02 -27.77 25.28
C ASN A 19 14.26 -28.93 24.63
N TRP A 20 13.11 -29.34 25.21
CA TRP A 20 12.27 -30.35 24.60
C TRP A 20 11.78 -29.93 23.20
N PHE A 21 11.34 -28.66 23.06
CA PHE A 21 10.96 -28.11 21.75
C PHE A 21 12.16 -27.92 20.85
N GLU A 22 13.26 -27.32 21.33
CA GLU A 22 14.48 -27.05 20.56
C GLU A 22 15.04 -28.35 19.92
N ASN A 23 15.03 -29.46 20.65
CA ASN A 23 15.48 -30.74 20.14
C ASN A 23 14.53 -31.36 19.09
N ARG A 24 13.27 -30.94 18.99
CA ARG A 24 12.27 -31.52 18.07
C ARG A 24 11.97 -30.64 16.86
N ILE A 25 12.14 -29.35 17.02
CA ILE A 25 11.94 -28.36 15.96
C ILE A 25 13.10 -27.35 15.90
N PRO A 26 14.36 -27.83 15.75
CA PRO A 26 15.53 -26.95 15.79
C PRO A 26 15.44 -25.81 14.80
N THR A 27 14.94 -26.05 13.59
CA THR A 27 14.77 -25.03 12.54
C THR A 27 13.90 -23.87 13.01
N ALA A 28 12.86 -24.09 13.79
CA ALA A 28 12.01 -23.01 14.32
C ALA A 28 12.75 -22.18 15.37
N PHE A 29 13.57 -22.82 16.20
CA PHE A 29 14.41 -22.11 17.18
C PHE A 29 15.55 -21.32 16.52
N ASP A 30 16.16 -21.87 15.48
CA ASP A 30 17.16 -21.16 14.71
C ASP A 30 16.54 -19.94 13.98
N ALA A 31 15.36 -20.11 13.40
CA ALA A 31 14.61 -19.00 12.85
C ALA A 31 14.26 -17.94 13.90
N TYR A 32 13.81 -18.32 15.09
CA TYR A 32 13.57 -17.39 16.20
C TYR A 32 14.84 -16.62 16.58
N LYS A 33 15.99 -17.31 16.71
CA LYS A 33 17.26 -16.66 17.00
C LYS A 33 17.64 -15.64 15.93
N VAL A 34 17.67 -16.07 14.67
CA VAL A 34 18.10 -15.22 13.55
C VAL A 34 17.17 -14.02 13.35
N HIS A 35 15.85 -14.20 13.50
CA HIS A 35 14.88 -13.17 13.14
C HIS A 35 14.38 -12.33 14.32
N ILE A 36 14.61 -12.75 15.58
CA ILE A 36 14.10 -12.05 16.76
C ILE A 36 15.20 -11.79 17.79
N SER A 37 15.76 -12.84 18.40
CA SER A 37 16.67 -12.64 19.57
C SER A 37 18.05 -12.13 19.20
N GLU A 38 18.58 -12.52 18.03
CA GLU A 38 19.90 -12.12 17.53
C GLU A 38 19.82 -11.13 16.35
N TYR A 39 18.59 -10.64 16.03
CA TYR A 39 18.42 -9.64 15.01
C TYR A 39 18.81 -8.26 15.52
N TYR A 40 19.81 -7.65 14.86
CA TYR A 40 20.27 -6.29 15.15
C TYR A 40 19.61 -5.29 14.22
N ALA A 41 18.95 -4.31 14.78
CA ALA A 41 18.34 -3.18 14.05
C ALA A 41 19.14 -1.89 14.27
N PRO A 42 19.08 -0.92 13.34
CA PRO A 42 19.73 0.39 13.51
C PRO A 42 19.29 1.08 14.80
N LYS A 43 20.25 1.59 15.57
CA LYS A 43 20.00 2.21 16.90
C LYS A 43 19.25 3.56 16.85
N ASN A 44 19.04 4.15 15.66
CA ASN A 44 18.43 5.47 15.47
C ASN A 44 17.02 5.43 14.84
N PHE A 45 16.28 4.35 15.02
CA PHE A 45 14.88 4.33 14.60
C PHE A 45 14.11 5.45 15.30
N ASN A 46 13.21 6.07 14.53
CA ASN A 46 12.30 7.08 15.04
C ASN A 46 10.84 6.62 14.84
N PHE A 47 9.90 7.47 15.24
CA PHE A 47 8.47 7.24 15.13
C PHE A 47 8.01 6.63 13.77
N TRP A 48 8.64 6.99 12.65
CA TRP A 48 8.24 6.47 11.34
C TRP A 48 8.47 4.96 11.16
N TYR A 49 9.22 4.32 12.03
CA TYR A 49 9.54 2.88 11.90
C TYR A 49 8.53 1.95 12.55
N ILE A 50 7.60 2.47 13.38
CA ILE A 50 6.55 1.68 14.03
C ILE A 50 5.44 1.21 13.06
N PHE A 51 5.26 1.88 11.92
CA PHE A 51 4.13 1.59 11.02
C PHE A 51 4.19 0.21 10.36
N GLY A 52 5.36 -0.43 10.29
CA GLY A 52 5.48 -1.83 9.86
C GLY A 52 4.84 -2.80 10.85
N SER A 53 5.17 -2.66 12.12
CA SER A 53 4.61 -3.48 13.21
C SER A 53 3.10 -3.24 13.36
N LEU A 54 2.66 -1.99 13.23
CA LEU A 54 1.24 -1.64 13.26
C LEU A 54 0.48 -2.22 12.06
N ALA A 55 1.07 -2.28 10.87
CA ALA A 55 0.45 -2.92 9.70
C ALA A 55 0.22 -4.41 9.95
N LEU A 56 1.19 -5.10 10.56
CA LEU A 56 1.05 -6.50 10.95
C LEU A 56 -0.04 -6.69 12.01
N LEU A 57 -0.12 -5.81 13.01
CA LEU A 57 -1.18 -5.84 14.01
C LEU A 57 -2.56 -5.72 13.35
N VAL A 58 -2.74 -4.73 12.47
CA VAL A 58 -4.03 -4.52 11.81
C VAL A 58 -4.38 -5.70 10.90
N LEU A 59 -3.41 -6.30 10.20
CA LEU A 59 -3.63 -7.52 9.43
C LEU A 59 -4.20 -8.65 10.31
N VAL A 60 -3.63 -8.85 11.50
CA VAL A 60 -4.15 -9.85 12.46
C VAL A 60 -5.57 -9.51 12.89
N ILE A 61 -5.85 -8.24 13.19
CA ILE A 61 -7.22 -7.78 13.54
C ILE A 61 -8.18 -8.09 12.39
N GLN A 62 -7.83 -7.78 11.14
CA GLN A 62 -8.68 -8.05 9.98
C GLN A 62 -8.97 -9.55 9.81
N ILE A 63 -7.96 -10.40 9.93
CA ILE A 63 -8.14 -11.85 9.79
C ILE A 63 -9.04 -12.38 10.91
N VAL A 64 -8.76 -12.05 12.17
CA VAL A 64 -9.54 -12.56 13.31
C VAL A 64 -10.99 -12.09 13.24
N THR A 65 -11.21 -10.79 13.02
CA THR A 65 -12.57 -10.25 12.91
C THR A 65 -13.30 -10.78 11.68
N GLY A 66 -12.61 -10.97 10.56
CA GLY A 66 -13.17 -11.57 9.33
C GLY A 66 -13.66 -13.00 9.56
N ILE A 67 -12.90 -13.82 10.27
CA ILE A 67 -13.31 -15.20 10.63
C ILE A 67 -14.62 -15.19 11.44
N PHE A 68 -14.74 -14.30 12.43
CA PHE A 68 -15.98 -14.17 13.22
C PHE A 68 -17.16 -13.67 12.38
N LEU A 69 -16.94 -12.73 11.47
CA LEU A 69 -18.00 -12.23 10.59
C LEU A 69 -18.53 -13.33 9.66
N VAL A 70 -17.64 -14.12 9.08
CA VAL A 70 -17.99 -15.22 8.16
C VAL A 70 -18.89 -16.27 8.81
N MET A 71 -18.83 -16.46 10.13
CA MET A 71 -19.71 -17.40 10.83
C MET A 71 -21.20 -17.04 10.74
N HIS A 72 -21.52 -15.78 10.49
CA HIS A 72 -22.89 -15.26 10.48
C HIS A 72 -23.31 -14.68 9.13
N TYR A 73 -22.34 -14.27 8.30
CA TYR A 73 -22.58 -13.66 6.99
C TYR A 73 -23.11 -14.68 5.97
N LYS A 74 -24.03 -14.21 5.09
CA LYS A 74 -24.62 -15.01 4.01
C LYS A 74 -24.27 -14.39 2.65
N PRO A 75 -23.43 -15.03 1.82
CA PRO A 75 -23.05 -14.51 0.49
C PRO A 75 -24.14 -14.79 -0.55
N ASP A 76 -25.31 -14.23 -0.35
CA ASP A 76 -26.50 -14.36 -1.21
C ASP A 76 -27.10 -12.96 -1.40
N ALA A 77 -27.42 -12.58 -2.63
CA ALA A 77 -27.88 -11.23 -2.94
C ALA A 77 -29.18 -10.82 -2.20
N ASN A 78 -30.00 -11.78 -1.77
CA ASN A 78 -31.21 -11.51 -0.99
C ASN A 78 -30.97 -11.50 0.53
N LEU A 79 -29.88 -12.13 0.99
CA LEU A 79 -29.62 -12.34 2.41
C LEU A 79 -28.42 -11.55 2.94
N ALA A 80 -27.51 -11.11 2.08
CA ALA A 80 -26.25 -10.49 2.50
C ALA A 80 -26.47 -9.26 3.39
N PHE A 81 -27.27 -8.30 2.95
CA PHE A 81 -27.55 -7.10 3.73
C PHE A 81 -28.23 -7.44 5.06
N ALA A 82 -29.26 -8.30 5.04
CA ALA A 82 -29.95 -8.73 6.24
C ALA A 82 -29.04 -9.49 7.21
N SER A 83 -28.06 -10.26 6.71
CA SER A 83 -27.09 -10.97 7.57
C SER A 83 -26.13 -10.01 8.27
N VAL A 84 -25.76 -8.89 7.63
CA VAL A 84 -24.97 -7.82 8.27
C VAL A 84 -25.80 -7.10 9.34
N GLU A 85 -27.07 -6.81 9.05
CA GLU A 85 -28.00 -6.24 10.05
C GLU A 85 -28.15 -7.18 11.27
N TYR A 86 -28.29 -8.49 11.04
CA TYR A 86 -28.32 -9.50 12.10
C TYR A 86 -27.04 -9.49 12.94
N ILE A 87 -25.87 -9.41 12.31
CA ILE A 87 -24.58 -9.29 13.03
C ILE A 87 -24.57 -8.02 13.89
N MET A 88 -25.06 -6.90 13.35
CA MET A 88 -25.02 -5.61 14.06
C MET A 88 -25.99 -5.52 15.23
N ARG A 89 -27.14 -6.23 15.19
CA ARG A 89 -28.26 -6.03 16.13
C ARG A 89 -28.48 -7.21 17.08
N ASP A 90 -28.34 -8.43 16.58
CA ASP A 90 -28.77 -9.62 17.29
C ASP A 90 -27.61 -10.47 17.82
N VAL A 91 -26.45 -10.46 17.14
CA VAL A 91 -25.28 -11.21 17.59
C VAL A 91 -24.62 -10.47 18.77
N PRO A 92 -24.43 -11.11 19.93
CA PRO A 92 -23.72 -10.49 21.05
C PRO A 92 -22.34 -10.00 20.64
N TRP A 93 -22.04 -8.69 20.84
CA TRP A 93 -20.80 -8.01 20.42
C TRP A 93 -20.55 -7.99 18.90
N GLY A 94 -21.50 -8.41 18.09
CA GLY A 94 -21.39 -8.44 16.64
C GLY A 94 -21.10 -7.05 16.04
N TRP A 95 -21.75 -6.00 16.56
CA TRP A 95 -21.47 -4.61 16.17
C TRP A 95 -19.99 -4.22 16.39
N LEU A 96 -19.40 -4.66 17.50
CA LEU A 96 -18.00 -4.37 17.81
C LEU A 96 -17.07 -5.05 16.79
N VAL A 97 -17.25 -6.34 16.54
CA VAL A 97 -16.47 -7.11 15.56
C VAL A 97 -16.64 -6.52 14.16
N ARG A 98 -17.87 -6.14 13.78
CA ARG A 98 -18.17 -5.54 12.48
C ARG A 98 -17.46 -4.19 12.31
N TYR A 99 -17.51 -3.31 13.31
CA TYR A 99 -16.78 -2.04 13.25
C TYR A 99 -15.26 -2.21 13.31
N MET A 100 -14.75 -3.14 14.11
CA MET A 100 -13.32 -3.48 14.13
C MET A 100 -12.83 -3.91 12.74
N HIS A 101 -13.67 -4.63 11.97
CA HIS A 101 -13.33 -5.06 10.63
C HIS A 101 -13.42 -3.92 9.61
N SER A 102 -14.55 -3.24 9.52
CA SER A 102 -14.79 -2.20 8.51
C SER A 102 -13.95 -0.93 8.74
N THR A 103 -13.90 -0.44 9.96
CA THR A 103 -13.08 0.73 10.34
C THR A 103 -11.61 0.34 10.40
N GLY A 104 -11.33 -0.92 10.74
CA GLY A 104 -9.99 -1.50 10.67
C GLY A 104 -9.40 -1.50 9.26
N ALA A 105 -10.21 -1.65 8.22
CA ALA A 105 -9.74 -1.48 6.84
C ALA A 105 -9.20 -0.04 6.61
N SER A 106 -9.90 0.99 7.09
CA SER A 106 -9.41 2.36 7.05
C SER A 106 -8.12 2.55 7.85
N ALA A 107 -8.04 1.98 9.05
CA ALA A 107 -6.83 2.02 9.87
C ALA A 107 -5.64 1.35 9.13
N PHE A 108 -5.89 0.25 8.42
CA PHE A 108 -4.87 -0.44 7.63
C PHE A 108 -4.29 0.46 6.55
N PHE A 109 -5.12 1.14 5.77
CA PHE A 109 -4.65 2.07 4.74
C PHE A 109 -3.91 3.28 5.31
N VAL A 110 -4.36 3.85 6.43
CA VAL A 110 -3.61 4.91 7.13
C VAL A 110 -2.20 4.44 7.47
N VAL A 111 -2.09 3.28 8.12
CA VAL A 111 -0.80 2.72 8.54
C VAL A 111 0.10 2.39 7.35
N VAL A 112 -0.46 1.78 6.29
CA VAL A 112 0.30 1.40 5.08
C VAL A 112 0.76 2.64 4.31
N TYR A 113 -0.07 3.67 4.16
CA TYR A 113 0.36 4.93 3.53
C TYR A 113 1.51 5.59 4.29
N LEU A 114 1.43 5.66 5.62
CA LEU A 114 2.52 6.21 6.44
C LEU A 114 3.80 5.36 6.35
N HIS A 115 3.65 4.03 6.29
CA HIS A 115 4.75 3.11 6.04
C HIS A 115 5.42 3.33 4.68
N MET A 116 4.64 3.52 3.61
CA MET A 116 5.14 3.79 2.26
C MET A 116 5.81 5.17 2.17
N PHE A 117 5.20 6.21 2.76
CA PHE A 117 5.80 7.55 2.82
C PHE A 117 7.12 7.56 3.59
N ARG A 118 7.23 6.79 4.69
CA ARG A 118 8.51 6.58 5.37
C ARG A 118 9.54 5.98 4.42
N GLY A 119 9.15 4.96 3.65
CA GLY A 119 10.00 4.38 2.62
C GLY A 119 10.48 5.42 1.60
N LEU A 120 9.57 6.28 1.17
CA LEU A 120 9.85 7.34 0.19
C LEU A 120 10.83 8.38 0.73
N ILE A 121 10.62 8.93 1.92
CA ILE A 121 11.46 10.01 2.47
C ILE A 121 12.86 9.54 2.91
N TYR A 122 13.00 8.28 3.36
CA TYR A 122 14.31 7.75 3.76
C TYR A 122 15.01 6.92 2.67
N GLY A 123 14.39 6.76 1.50
CA GLY A 123 14.96 5.99 0.39
C GLY A 123 15.06 4.50 0.70
N SER A 124 14.09 3.93 1.44
CA SER A 124 14.09 2.52 1.83
C SER A 124 13.84 1.54 0.67
N TYR A 125 13.50 2.05 -0.50
CA TYR A 125 13.36 1.31 -1.76
C TYR A 125 14.67 1.14 -2.51
N ARG A 126 15.76 1.80 -2.07
CA ARG A 126 17.05 1.80 -2.77
C ARG A 126 17.89 0.60 -2.38
N LYS A 127 18.84 0.26 -3.27
CA LYS A 127 19.79 -0.83 -3.09
C LYS A 127 20.36 -0.89 -1.66
N PRO A 128 20.34 -2.08 -1.01
CA PRO A 128 19.97 -3.42 -1.51
C PRO A 128 18.50 -3.82 -1.22
N ARG A 129 17.56 -2.89 -1.04
CA ARG A 129 16.18 -3.13 -0.57
C ARG A 129 15.12 -3.03 -1.67
N GLU A 130 15.54 -3.14 -2.95
CA GLU A 130 14.62 -3.08 -4.10
C GLU A 130 13.54 -4.17 -3.98
N LEU A 131 13.95 -5.40 -3.65
CA LEU A 131 13.01 -6.52 -3.52
C LEU A 131 12.03 -6.35 -2.35
N VAL A 132 12.51 -5.79 -1.23
CA VAL A 132 11.64 -5.42 -0.09
C VAL A 132 10.56 -4.45 -0.55
N TRP A 133 10.94 -3.44 -1.32
CA TRP A 133 10.00 -2.44 -1.85
C TRP A 133 8.99 -3.05 -2.83
N ILE A 134 9.45 -3.91 -3.75
CA ILE A 134 8.59 -4.58 -4.74
C ILE A 134 7.54 -5.45 -4.05
N PHE A 135 7.94 -6.26 -3.06
CA PHE A 135 6.97 -7.02 -2.26
C PHE A 135 6.00 -6.10 -1.51
N GLY A 136 6.48 -4.97 -0.98
CA GLY A 136 5.60 -3.95 -0.37
C GLY A 136 4.58 -3.38 -1.35
N CYS A 137 4.97 -3.07 -2.58
CA CYS A 137 4.05 -2.61 -3.63
C CYS A 137 3.04 -3.71 -4.04
N ALA A 138 3.47 -4.97 -4.09
CA ALA A 138 2.59 -6.10 -4.37
C ALA A 138 1.58 -6.32 -3.23
N ILE A 139 2.01 -6.18 -1.96
CA ILE A 139 1.13 -6.19 -0.78
C ILE A 139 0.10 -5.07 -0.89
N PHE A 140 0.52 -3.86 -1.24
CA PHE A 140 -0.38 -2.71 -1.38
C PHE A 140 -1.43 -2.94 -2.47
N LEU A 141 -1.04 -3.46 -3.64
CA LEU A 141 -1.96 -3.81 -4.72
C LEU A 141 -2.94 -4.92 -4.29
N CYS A 142 -2.44 -5.95 -3.60
CA CYS A 142 -3.25 -7.03 -3.05
C CYS A 142 -4.25 -6.51 -2.01
N LEU A 143 -3.81 -5.60 -1.13
CA LEU A 143 -4.66 -4.94 -0.13
C LEU A 143 -5.76 -4.09 -0.77
N MET A 144 -5.47 -3.40 -1.88
CA MET A 144 -6.49 -2.66 -2.63
C MET A 144 -7.56 -3.62 -3.19
N ALA A 145 -7.17 -4.75 -3.76
CA ALA A 145 -8.10 -5.76 -4.25
C ALA A 145 -8.92 -6.35 -3.10
N GLU A 146 -8.28 -6.68 -1.97
CA GLU A 146 -8.92 -7.19 -0.77
C GLU A 146 -10.01 -6.25 -0.23
N ALA A 147 -9.67 -4.98 -0.09
CA ALA A 147 -10.60 -3.97 0.41
C ALA A 147 -11.77 -3.73 -0.55
N PHE A 148 -11.52 -3.72 -1.87
CA PHE A 148 -12.57 -3.58 -2.86
C PHE A 148 -13.56 -4.74 -2.83
N MET A 149 -13.05 -5.97 -2.78
CA MET A 149 -13.90 -7.16 -2.73
C MET A 149 -14.70 -7.22 -1.42
N GLY A 150 -14.07 -6.87 -0.28
CA GLY A 150 -14.73 -6.82 1.02
C GLY A 150 -15.80 -5.73 1.12
N TYR A 151 -15.59 -4.60 0.45
CA TYR A 151 -16.57 -3.51 0.44
C TYR A 151 -17.89 -3.87 -0.27
N LEU A 152 -17.87 -4.78 -1.24
CA LEU A 152 -19.08 -5.28 -1.88
C LEU A 152 -19.96 -6.10 -0.91
N LEU A 153 -19.37 -6.85 0.01
CA LEU A 153 -20.06 -7.89 0.79
C LEU A 153 -21.26 -7.40 1.62
N PRO A 154 -21.25 -6.18 2.23
CA PRO A 154 -22.42 -5.68 2.93
C PRO A 154 -23.66 -5.53 2.08
N TRP A 155 -23.54 -5.50 0.77
CA TRP A 155 -24.62 -5.40 -0.19
C TRP A 155 -25.55 -4.20 0.03
N GLY A 156 -24.94 -3.11 0.52
CA GLY A 156 -25.59 -1.80 0.62
C GLY A 156 -25.55 -1.05 -0.71
N GLN A 157 -26.21 0.08 -0.75
CA GLN A 157 -26.35 0.90 -1.96
C GLN A 157 -24.99 1.34 -2.54
N MET A 158 -24.05 1.76 -1.67
CA MET A 158 -22.70 2.15 -2.11
C MET A 158 -21.82 0.95 -2.46
N SER A 159 -21.97 -0.17 -1.75
CA SER A 159 -21.31 -1.44 -2.08
C SER A 159 -21.62 -1.89 -3.50
N TYR A 160 -22.90 -1.94 -3.84
CA TYR A 160 -23.41 -2.37 -5.15
C TYR A 160 -22.98 -1.41 -6.28
N TRP A 161 -23.27 -0.12 -6.12
CA TRP A 161 -22.98 0.86 -7.16
C TRP A 161 -21.51 1.17 -7.31
N GLY A 162 -20.74 1.09 -6.21
CA GLY A 162 -19.28 1.16 -6.25
C GLY A 162 -18.67 0.01 -7.04
N ALA A 163 -19.14 -1.23 -6.84
CA ALA A 163 -18.69 -2.38 -7.62
C ALA A 163 -19.09 -2.25 -9.09
N GLN A 164 -20.30 -1.79 -9.38
CA GLN A 164 -20.77 -1.54 -10.76
C GLN A 164 -19.84 -0.55 -11.49
N VAL A 165 -19.46 0.55 -10.83
CA VAL A 165 -18.52 1.52 -11.41
C VAL A 165 -17.16 0.90 -11.66
N ILE A 166 -16.57 0.23 -10.66
CA ILE A 166 -15.19 -0.31 -10.75
C ILE A 166 -15.11 -1.43 -11.79
N VAL A 167 -16.07 -2.35 -11.82
CA VAL A 167 -16.08 -3.42 -12.84
C VAL A 167 -16.23 -2.85 -14.25
N ASN A 168 -17.03 -1.78 -14.40
CA ASN A 168 -17.18 -1.09 -15.68
C ASN A 168 -15.90 -0.33 -16.13
N LEU A 169 -14.94 -0.09 -15.23
CA LEU A 169 -13.62 0.42 -15.64
C LEU A 169 -12.82 -0.64 -16.42
N PHE A 170 -12.91 -1.91 -16.02
CA PHE A 170 -12.30 -3.00 -16.78
C PHE A 170 -12.89 -3.14 -18.17
N ALA A 171 -14.22 -2.88 -18.33
CA ALA A 171 -14.86 -2.88 -19.63
C ALA A 171 -14.33 -1.81 -20.61
N ALA A 172 -13.65 -0.76 -20.10
CA ALA A 172 -13.03 0.26 -20.95
C ALA A 172 -11.73 -0.20 -21.64
N ILE A 173 -11.16 -1.35 -21.26
CA ILE A 173 -9.94 -1.89 -21.86
C ILE A 173 -10.26 -2.33 -23.31
N PRO A 174 -9.53 -1.82 -24.33
CA PRO A 174 -9.78 -2.18 -25.70
C PRO A 174 -9.67 -3.69 -25.95
N PHE A 175 -10.50 -4.21 -26.82
CA PHE A 175 -10.58 -5.60 -27.32
C PHE A 175 -11.06 -6.62 -26.28
N VAL A 176 -10.51 -6.64 -25.07
CA VAL A 176 -10.79 -7.68 -24.06
C VAL A 176 -11.69 -7.18 -22.91
N GLY A 177 -11.93 -5.87 -22.83
CA GLY A 177 -12.60 -5.25 -21.68
C GLY A 177 -14.00 -5.78 -21.41
N PRO A 178 -14.90 -5.87 -22.41
CA PRO A 178 -16.25 -6.39 -22.21
C PRO A 178 -16.25 -7.82 -21.66
N ASP A 179 -15.43 -8.71 -22.23
CA ASP A 179 -15.30 -10.12 -21.78
C ASP A 179 -14.69 -10.21 -20.38
N LEU A 180 -13.69 -9.36 -20.10
CA LEU A 180 -13.08 -9.29 -18.77
C LEU A 180 -14.09 -8.81 -17.71
N ALA A 181 -14.89 -7.80 -18.02
CA ALA A 181 -15.92 -7.32 -17.11
C ALA A 181 -17.00 -8.38 -16.87
N LEU A 182 -17.38 -9.12 -17.91
CA LEU A 182 -18.32 -10.26 -17.81
C LEU A 182 -17.70 -11.38 -16.94
N LEU A 183 -16.43 -11.70 -17.14
CA LEU A 183 -15.70 -12.68 -16.33
C LEU A 183 -15.67 -12.28 -14.86
N ILE A 184 -15.35 -11.02 -14.54
CA ILE A 184 -15.29 -10.52 -13.16
C ILE A 184 -16.67 -10.55 -12.50
N ARG A 185 -17.73 -10.09 -13.20
CA ARG A 185 -19.08 -10.09 -12.66
C ARG A 185 -19.68 -11.50 -12.55
N GLY A 186 -19.36 -12.35 -13.51
CA GLY A 186 -19.97 -13.67 -13.64
C GLY A 186 -21.37 -13.66 -14.21
N ASP A 187 -21.86 -12.48 -14.57
CA ASP A 187 -23.14 -12.22 -15.19
C ASP A 187 -23.08 -10.88 -15.95
N TYR A 188 -24.14 -10.54 -16.71
CA TYR A 188 -24.24 -9.27 -17.44
C TYR A 188 -24.35 -8.05 -16.51
N VAL A 189 -24.82 -8.23 -15.28
CA VAL A 189 -24.93 -7.20 -14.24
C VAL A 189 -24.24 -7.65 -12.97
N VAL A 190 -23.93 -6.71 -12.08
CA VAL A 190 -23.52 -7.04 -10.71
C VAL A 190 -24.70 -7.72 -10.01
N GLY A 191 -24.51 -8.93 -9.51
CA GLY A 191 -25.56 -9.75 -8.93
C GLY A 191 -24.99 -10.83 -8.01
N ASP A 192 -25.76 -11.87 -7.78
CA ASP A 192 -25.42 -12.97 -6.89
C ASP A 192 -24.11 -13.67 -7.28
N ALA A 193 -23.91 -13.88 -8.60
CA ALA A 193 -22.65 -14.46 -9.10
C ALA A 193 -21.43 -13.60 -8.78
N THR A 194 -21.55 -12.27 -8.83
CA THR A 194 -20.49 -11.33 -8.47
C THR A 194 -20.21 -11.42 -6.97
N LEU A 195 -21.25 -11.41 -6.16
CA LEU A 195 -21.16 -11.47 -4.69
C LEU A 195 -20.44 -12.74 -4.24
N ASN A 196 -20.81 -13.90 -4.78
CA ASN A 196 -20.17 -15.19 -4.47
C ASN A 196 -18.69 -15.23 -4.83
N ARG A 197 -18.31 -14.70 -6.00
CA ARG A 197 -16.91 -14.63 -6.43
C ARG A 197 -16.09 -13.73 -5.51
N PHE A 198 -16.61 -12.54 -5.21
CA PHE A 198 -15.92 -11.59 -4.37
C PHE A 198 -15.80 -12.08 -2.94
N PHE A 199 -16.82 -12.76 -2.42
CA PHE A 199 -16.75 -13.43 -1.13
C PHE A 199 -15.64 -14.48 -1.10
N SER A 200 -15.56 -15.35 -2.11
CA SER A 200 -14.54 -16.41 -2.17
C SER A 200 -13.12 -15.82 -2.26
N PHE A 201 -12.94 -14.78 -3.05
CA PHE A 201 -11.65 -14.08 -3.16
C PHE A 201 -11.26 -13.37 -1.85
N HIS A 202 -12.19 -12.61 -1.26
CA HIS A 202 -11.96 -11.84 -0.03
C HIS A 202 -11.70 -12.73 1.19
N VAL A 203 -12.38 -13.85 1.31
CA VAL A 203 -12.27 -14.70 2.52
C VAL A 203 -11.11 -15.68 2.44
N ILE A 204 -10.70 -16.10 1.23
CA ILE A 204 -9.70 -17.17 1.07
C ILE A 204 -8.55 -16.74 0.16
N ALA A 205 -8.81 -16.45 -1.12
CA ALA A 205 -7.73 -16.39 -2.11
C ALA A 205 -6.80 -15.20 -1.89
N VAL A 206 -7.34 -14.00 -1.74
CA VAL A 206 -6.54 -12.78 -1.58
C VAL A 206 -5.84 -12.75 -0.22
N PRO A 207 -6.47 -13.11 0.92
CA PRO A 207 -5.78 -13.21 2.20
C PRO A 207 -4.60 -14.20 2.19
N LEU A 208 -4.72 -15.36 1.52
CA LEU A 208 -3.61 -16.30 1.41
C LEU A 208 -2.44 -15.74 0.60
N VAL A 209 -2.72 -15.07 -0.53
CA VAL A 209 -1.69 -14.37 -1.33
C VAL A 209 -1.05 -13.25 -0.50
N LEU A 210 -1.86 -12.46 0.21
CA LEU A 210 -1.39 -11.37 1.05
C LEU A 210 -0.45 -11.87 2.15
N LEU A 211 -0.83 -12.94 2.85
CA LEU A 211 0.02 -13.57 3.87
C LEU A 211 1.34 -14.07 3.29
N GLY A 212 1.29 -14.73 2.14
CA GLY A 212 2.50 -15.19 1.44
C GLY A 212 3.44 -14.03 1.06
N LEU A 213 2.88 -12.93 0.56
CA LEU A 213 3.64 -11.71 0.24
C LEU A 213 4.21 -11.03 1.49
N VAL A 214 3.48 -11.00 2.60
CA VAL A 214 3.98 -10.46 3.88
C VAL A 214 5.15 -11.28 4.40
N VAL A 215 5.07 -12.61 4.34
CA VAL A 215 6.20 -13.49 4.71
C VAL A 215 7.41 -13.21 3.81
N ALA A 216 7.23 -13.13 2.50
CA ALA A 216 8.32 -12.83 1.56
C ALA A 216 8.93 -11.44 1.81
N HIS A 217 8.10 -10.43 2.13
CA HIS A 217 8.54 -9.07 2.46
C HIS A 217 9.39 -9.04 3.72
N LEU A 218 8.98 -9.76 4.77
CA LEU A 218 9.71 -9.83 6.03
C LEU A 218 11.01 -10.61 5.89
N LEU A 219 11.02 -11.73 5.16
CA LEU A 219 12.25 -12.50 4.88
C LEU A 219 13.26 -11.63 4.13
N ALA A 220 12.83 -10.98 3.04
CA ALA A 220 13.69 -10.07 2.29
C ALA A 220 14.21 -8.90 3.16
N LEU A 221 13.39 -8.36 4.08
CA LEU A 221 13.80 -7.32 5.01
C LEU A 221 14.87 -7.83 5.99
N HIS A 222 14.71 -9.02 6.52
CA HIS A 222 15.64 -9.59 7.49
C HIS A 222 16.99 -9.95 6.86
N ASP A 223 17.00 -10.39 5.61
CA ASP A 223 18.23 -10.69 4.88
C ASP A 223 19.11 -9.44 4.68
N VAL A 224 18.52 -8.36 4.16
CA VAL A 224 19.26 -7.13 3.84
C VAL A 224 19.33 -6.14 5.01
N GLY A 225 18.50 -6.32 6.05
CA GLY A 225 18.36 -5.43 7.18
C GLY A 225 17.55 -4.16 6.90
N SER A 226 17.01 -3.57 7.96
CA SER A 226 16.24 -2.34 7.89
C SER A 226 17.11 -1.14 7.48
N ASN A 227 16.53 -0.23 6.69
CA ASN A 227 17.11 1.10 6.51
C ASN A 227 16.95 1.94 7.78
N ASN A 228 17.58 3.12 7.85
CA ASN A 228 17.47 4.04 8.97
C ASN A 228 17.38 5.50 8.51
N PRO A 229 17.06 6.44 9.42
CA PRO A 229 16.91 7.86 9.06
C PRO A 229 18.15 8.50 8.42
N ASP A 230 19.33 7.96 8.61
CA ASP A 230 20.57 8.48 8.02
C ASP A 230 20.91 7.78 6.68
N GLY A 231 20.32 6.61 6.43
CA GLY A 231 20.62 5.81 5.23
C GLY A 231 21.97 5.10 5.28
N VAL A 232 22.57 4.96 6.49
CA VAL A 232 23.83 4.24 6.72
C VAL A 232 23.59 2.75 6.78
N GLU A 233 24.39 1.95 6.06
CA GLU A 233 24.26 0.50 6.08
C GLU A 233 24.92 -0.12 7.31
N ILE A 234 24.14 -0.81 8.15
CA ILE A 234 24.66 -1.49 9.37
C ILE A 234 24.95 -2.97 9.14
N LYS A 235 24.38 -3.59 8.10
CA LYS A 235 24.60 -5.00 7.73
C LYS A 235 25.56 -5.19 6.55
N GLY A 236 25.99 -4.12 5.90
CA GLY A 236 26.89 -4.19 4.75
C GLY A 236 28.25 -4.82 5.09
N PRO A 237 28.99 -5.31 4.07
CA PRO A 237 30.31 -5.94 4.29
C PRO A 237 31.34 -4.99 4.92
N ASN A 238 31.19 -3.70 4.71
CA ASN A 238 32.07 -2.66 5.27
C ASN A 238 31.50 -2.01 6.56
N ALA A 239 30.39 -2.52 7.10
CA ALA A 239 29.81 -1.98 8.32
C ALA A 239 30.73 -2.26 9.53
N PRO A 240 31.02 -1.26 10.36
CA PRO A 240 31.85 -1.45 11.56
C PRO A 240 31.20 -2.44 12.52
N ARG A 241 32.05 -3.37 13.05
CA ARG A 241 31.61 -4.41 13.98
C ARG A 241 32.45 -4.38 15.24
N ASP A 242 31.87 -4.86 16.34
CA ASP A 242 32.60 -5.10 17.61
C ASP A 242 33.43 -6.40 17.55
N ALA A 243 34.13 -6.71 18.64
CA ALA A 243 34.96 -7.92 18.76
C ALA A 243 34.11 -9.21 18.67
N ALA A 244 32.81 -9.17 18.95
CA ALA A 244 31.89 -10.30 18.85
C ALA A 244 31.26 -10.40 17.48
N GLY A 245 31.56 -9.47 16.54
CA GLY A 245 31.00 -9.46 15.18
C GLY A 245 29.66 -8.73 15.04
N HIS A 246 29.14 -8.12 16.10
CA HIS A 246 27.89 -7.38 16.06
C HIS A 246 28.07 -5.99 15.43
N PRO A 247 27.07 -5.47 14.69
CA PRO A 247 27.17 -4.15 14.10
C PRO A 247 27.22 -3.06 15.18
N LEU A 248 28.25 -2.20 15.16
CA LEU A 248 28.43 -1.11 16.13
C LEU A 248 27.29 -0.06 16.09
N ASP A 249 26.57 0.06 14.98
CA ASP A 249 25.45 0.96 14.79
C ASP A 249 24.09 0.26 14.92
N GLY A 250 24.10 -0.97 15.37
CA GLY A 250 22.93 -1.78 15.69
C GLY A 250 22.75 -2.00 17.19
N ILE A 251 21.52 -2.27 17.57
CA ILE A 251 21.16 -2.82 18.89
C ILE A 251 20.29 -4.06 18.68
N PRO A 252 20.28 -5.02 19.59
CA PRO A 252 19.36 -6.16 19.51
C PRO A 252 17.92 -5.68 19.38
N PHE A 253 17.16 -6.28 18.48
CA PHE A 253 15.75 -5.93 18.34
C PHE A 253 14.98 -6.22 19.63
N HIS A 254 15.18 -7.40 20.18
CA HIS A 254 14.66 -7.74 21.50
C HIS A 254 15.73 -7.51 22.57
N PRO A 255 15.42 -6.81 23.68
CA PRO A 255 14.10 -6.26 24.07
C PRO A 255 13.82 -4.84 23.57
N TYR A 256 14.81 -4.11 23.03
CA TYR A 256 14.71 -2.65 22.83
C TYR A 256 13.56 -2.26 21.90
N TYR A 257 13.56 -2.73 20.66
CA TYR A 257 12.48 -2.38 19.72
C TYR A 257 11.18 -3.17 19.96
N THR A 258 11.27 -4.32 20.60
CA THR A 258 10.07 -5.01 21.10
C THR A 258 9.28 -4.14 22.08
N VAL A 259 9.97 -3.45 23.02
CA VAL A 259 9.31 -2.52 23.94
C VAL A 259 8.74 -1.30 23.22
N HIS A 260 9.45 -0.75 22.23
CA HIS A 260 8.93 0.34 21.38
C HIS A 260 7.68 -0.08 20.62
N ASP A 261 7.68 -1.28 20.04
CA ASP A 261 6.54 -1.80 19.31
C ASP A 261 5.34 -2.04 20.23
N ILE A 262 5.54 -2.60 21.43
CA ILE A 262 4.47 -2.78 22.43
C ILE A 262 3.88 -1.43 22.84
N PHE A 263 4.71 -0.41 23.06
CA PHE A 263 4.25 0.94 23.38
C PHE A 263 3.41 1.51 22.20
N ALA A 264 3.93 1.43 20.97
CA ALA A 264 3.24 1.91 19.78
C ALA A 264 1.89 1.19 19.55
N VAL A 265 1.88 -0.14 19.74
CA VAL A 265 0.67 -0.97 19.68
C VAL A 265 -0.35 -0.53 20.72
N SER A 266 0.11 -0.26 21.97
CA SER A 266 -0.78 0.19 23.04
C SER A 266 -1.44 1.53 22.71
N VAL A 267 -0.65 2.50 22.23
CA VAL A 267 -1.17 3.82 21.82
C VAL A 267 -2.11 3.68 20.63
N PHE A 268 -1.73 2.88 19.63
CA PHE A 268 -2.59 2.62 18.48
C PHE A 268 -3.93 2.00 18.89
N LEU A 269 -3.92 0.99 19.74
CA LEU A 269 -5.13 0.32 20.21
C LEU A 269 -6.01 1.26 21.03
N MET A 270 -5.45 2.17 21.84
CA MET A 270 -6.25 3.20 22.53
C MET A 270 -6.97 4.11 21.54
N VAL A 271 -6.27 4.60 20.51
CA VAL A 271 -6.87 5.47 19.47
C VAL A 271 -7.89 4.68 18.64
N PHE A 272 -7.54 3.48 18.22
CA PHE A 272 -8.42 2.61 17.44
C PHE A 272 -9.70 2.27 18.20
N THR A 273 -9.58 1.89 19.47
CA THR A 273 -10.72 1.61 20.34
C THR A 273 -11.60 2.86 20.53
N ALA A 274 -10.99 4.03 20.75
CA ALA A 274 -11.75 5.27 20.84
C ALA A 274 -12.55 5.57 19.57
N ILE A 275 -11.96 5.35 18.38
CA ILE A 275 -12.67 5.51 17.10
C ILE A 275 -13.82 4.52 17.00
N ILE A 276 -13.59 3.24 17.30
CA ILE A 276 -14.61 2.18 17.22
C ILE A 276 -15.81 2.48 18.13
N PHE A 277 -15.58 2.99 19.35
CA PHE A 277 -16.65 3.23 20.30
C PHE A 277 -17.35 4.58 20.11
N PHE A 278 -16.67 5.61 19.60
CA PHE A 278 -17.23 6.98 19.57
C PHE A 278 -17.45 7.54 18.16
N ALA A 279 -16.74 7.03 17.14
CA ALA A 279 -16.83 7.56 15.78
C ALA A 279 -16.50 6.49 14.70
N PRO A 280 -17.15 5.29 14.74
CA PRO A 280 -16.76 4.17 13.84
C PRO A 280 -16.95 4.48 12.35
N GLU A 281 -17.85 5.39 12.02
CA GLU A 281 -18.17 5.82 10.65
C GLU A 281 -17.36 7.04 10.20
N ALA A 282 -16.69 7.72 11.15
CA ALA A 282 -15.93 8.96 10.92
C ALA A 282 -16.71 9.99 10.09
N GLY A 283 -17.99 10.22 10.44
CA GLY A 283 -18.85 11.17 9.73
C GLY A 283 -19.16 10.77 8.27
N GLY A 284 -19.14 9.50 7.97
CA GLY A 284 -19.39 8.98 6.63
C GLY A 284 -18.12 8.76 5.77
N TYR A 285 -16.93 9.10 6.28
CA TYR A 285 -15.67 8.90 5.55
C TYR A 285 -15.18 7.44 5.60
N PHE A 286 -15.41 6.74 6.72
CA PHE A 286 -15.03 5.32 6.85
C PHE A 286 -16.15 4.40 6.39
N LEU A 287 -17.40 4.77 6.69
CA LEU A 287 -18.60 4.06 6.23
C LEU A 287 -19.61 5.09 5.75
N GLU A 288 -19.90 5.11 4.47
CA GLU A 288 -20.86 6.04 3.86
C GLU A 288 -22.28 5.74 4.32
N TYR A 289 -23.05 6.76 4.64
CA TYR A 289 -24.43 6.63 5.12
C TYR A 289 -25.35 5.90 4.15
N ASN A 290 -25.14 6.08 2.84
CA ASN A 290 -25.92 5.37 1.82
C ASN A 290 -25.65 3.85 1.80
N ASN A 291 -24.61 3.37 2.48
CA ASN A 291 -24.33 1.95 2.56
C ASN A 291 -25.08 1.24 3.71
N PHE A 292 -25.82 2.00 4.54
CA PHE A 292 -26.78 1.48 5.52
C PHE A 292 -28.20 1.29 4.95
N ILE A 293 -28.33 1.41 3.63
CA ILE A 293 -29.57 1.15 2.89
C ILE A 293 -29.29 -0.06 1.98
N PRO A 294 -30.21 -1.06 1.90
CA PRO A 294 -30.01 -2.23 1.04
C PRO A 294 -29.86 -1.81 -0.43
N ALA A 295 -29.08 -2.55 -1.19
CA ALA A 295 -28.83 -2.31 -2.59
C ALA A 295 -30.12 -2.32 -3.40
N ASP A 296 -30.36 -1.27 -4.17
CA ASP A 296 -31.43 -1.16 -5.15
C ASP A 296 -30.82 -0.96 -6.56
N PRO A 297 -30.84 -2.00 -7.40
CA PRO A 297 -30.31 -1.92 -8.78
C PRO A 297 -31.03 -0.92 -9.69
N LEU A 298 -32.25 -0.53 -9.32
CA LEU A 298 -33.08 0.40 -10.11
C LEU A 298 -32.93 1.86 -9.68
N LYS A 299 -32.22 2.12 -8.55
CA LYS A 299 -32.08 3.47 -8.00
C LYS A 299 -30.61 3.86 -7.84
N THR A 300 -30.06 4.51 -8.87
CA THR A 300 -28.69 5.03 -8.83
C THR A 300 -28.54 6.15 -7.79
N PRO A 301 -27.56 6.08 -6.88
CA PRO A 301 -27.25 7.18 -5.96
C PRO A 301 -26.87 8.45 -6.72
N LEU A 302 -27.20 9.62 -6.15
CA LEU A 302 -26.85 10.92 -6.74
C LEU A 302 -25.33 11.14 -6.84
N HIS A 303 -24.58 10.56 -5.93
CA HIS A 303 -23.12 10.60 -5.91
C HIS A 303 -22.56 9.23 -5.56
N ILE A 304 -21.67 8.72 -6.39
CA ILE A 304 -20.94 7.48 -6.18
C ILE A 304 -19.46 7.83 -6.12
N ALA A 305 -18.85 7.63 -4.95
CA ALA A 305 -17.42 7.77 -4.75
C ALA A 305 -16.87 6.47 -4.12
N PRO A 306 -15.65 6.07 -4.42
CA PRO A 306 -15.01 4.98 -3.70
C PRO A 306 -14.67 5.42 -2.27
N VAL A 307 -14.40 4.46 -1.38
CA VAL A 307 -13.91 4.73 -0.02
C VAL A 307 -12.63 5.57 -0.08
N TRP A 308 -12.45 6.45 0.92
CA TRP A 308 -11.46 7.53 0.93
C TRP A 308 -10.02 7.09 0.53
N TYR A 309 -9.60 5.90 0.85
CA TYR A 309 -8.24 5.42 0.53
C TYR A 309 -8.02 5.10 -0.97
N PHE A 310 -9.08 4.99 -1.77
CA PHE A 310 -9.00 4.88 -3.24
C PHE A 310 -9.11 6.23 -3.95
N THR A 311 -9.59 7.25 -3.25
CA THR A 311 -9.98 8.52 -3.86
C THR A 311 -8.83 9.30 -4.49
N PRO A 312 -7.55 9.23 -4.04
CA PRO A 312 -6.45 9.85 -4.78
C PRO A 312 -6.35 9.35 -6.22
N PHE A 313 -6.46 8.03 -6.40
CA PHE A 313 -6.39 7.38 -7.70
C PHE A 313 -7.65 7.59 -8.53
N TYR A 314 -8.82 7.61 -7.89
CA TYR A 314 -10.09 7.95 -8.53
C TYR A 314 -10.14 9.41 -9.01
N SER A 315 -9.54 10.33 -8.29
CA SER A 315 -9.36 11.71 -8.72
C SER A 315 -8.53 11.78 -10.00
N MET A 316 -7.43 11.03 -10.09
CA MET A 316 -6.58 10.94 -11.29
C MET A 316 -7.35 10.34 -12.48
N LEU A 317 -8.18 9.32 -12.26
CA LEU A 317 -9.06 8.76 -13.30
C LEU A 317 -10.00 9.84 -13.87
N ARG A 318 -10.68 10.56 -12.98
CA ARG A 318 -11.64 11.62 -13.37
C ARG A 318 -10.97 12.83 -14.03
N ALA A 319 -9.69 13.08 -13.75
CA ALA A 319 -8.92 14.17 -14.33
C ALA A 319 -8.69 14.00 -15.85
N ILE A 320 -8.75 12.77 -16.36
CA ILE A 320 -8.52 12.49 -17.79
C ILE A 320 -9.81 12.73 -18.59
N THR A 321 -9.99 13.97 -18.98
CA THR A 321 -11.05 14.41 -19.89
C THR A 321 -10.54 14.52 -21.32
N SER A 322 -11.42 14.72 -22.29
CA SER A 322 -11.03 14.94 -23.69
C SER A 322 -10.07 16.13 -23.83
N GLU A 323 -10.29 17.20 -23.07
CA GLU A 323 -9.38 18.36 -23.06
C GLU A 323 -7.99 18.01 -22.49
N MET A 324 -7.96 17.25 -21.39
CA MET A 324 -6.70 16.79 -20.79
C MET A 324 -5.93 15.87 -21.76
N MET A 325 -6.64 15.06 -22.56
CA MET A 325 -6.02 14.21 -23.58
C MET A 325 -5.20 15.06 -24.59
N TYR A 326 -5.74 16.18 -25.06
CA TYR A 326 -4.99 17.07 -25.95
C TYR A 326 -3.72 17.63 -25.28
N ALA A 327 -3.81 18.04 -24.02
CA ALA A 327 -2.64 18.50 -23.27
C ALA A 327 -1.58 17.41 -23.13
N LEU A 328 -2.00 16.15 -22.84
CA LEU A 328 -1.08 15.02 -22.77
C LEU A 328 -0.43 14.68 -24.12
N MET A 329 -1.17 14.78 -25.24
CA MET A 329 -0.59 14.60 -26.58
C MET A 329 0.49 15.65 -26.86
N VAL A 330 0.27 16.91 -26.49
CA VAL A 330 1.29 17.96 -26.58
C VAL A 330 2.51 17.61 -25.72
N CYS A 331 2.32 17.10 -24.50
CA CYS A 331 3.43 16.65 -23.65
C CYS A 331 4.20 15.48 -24.26
N VAL A 332 3.53 14.50 -24.89
CA VAL A 332 4.17 13.37 -25.57
C VAL A 332 5.01 13.84 -26.75
N VAL A 333 4.43 14.66 -27.62
CA VAL A 333 5.13 15.20 -28.80
C VAL A 333 6.30 16.12 -28.38
N GLY A 334 6.05 17.04 -27.44
CA GLY A 334 7.07 17.95 -26.91
C GLY A 334 8.21 17.21 -26.21
N GLY A 335 7.87 16.20 -25.40
CA GLY A 335 8.87 15.35 -24.74
C GLY A 335 9.72 14.54 -25.72
N ALA A 336 9.11 13.97 -26.74
CA ALA A 336 9.82 13.26 -27.81
C ALA A 336 10.75 14.20 -28.59
N ALA A 337 10.27 15.39 -28.96
CA ALA A 337 11.07 16.42 -29.61
C ALA A 337 12.27 16.84 -28.75
N LEU A 338 12.02 17.18 -27.47
CA LEU A 338 13.10 17.55 -26.54
C LEU A 338 14.14 16.44 -26.38
N ALA A 339 13.69 15.17 -26.29
CA ALA A 339 14.60 14.03 -26.19
C ALA A 339 15.49 13.91 -27.42
N ILE A 340 14.93 14.06 -28.64
CA ILE A 340 15.64 13.95 -29.89
C ILE A 340 16.67 15.10 -30.09
N PHE A 341 16.30 16.34 -29.70
CA PHE A 341 17.17 17.49 -29.88
C PHE A 341 18.23 17.63 -28.79
N LYS A 342 17.89 17.29 -27.54
CA LYS A 342 18.78 17.52 -26.39
C LYS A 342 19.81 16.40 -26.20
N PHE A 343 19.47 15.15 -26.51
CA PHE A 343 20.34 14.01 -26.26
C PHE A 343 21.02 13.52 -27.55
N LYS A 344 22.33 13.26 -27.46
CA LYS A 344 23.08 12.62 -28.56
C LYS A 344 22.71 11.13 -28.58
N MET A 345 21.91 10.71 -29.56
CA MET A 345 21.43 9.35 -29.73
C MET A 345 21.65 8.87 -31.16
N PRO A 346 21.80 7.53 -31.37
CA PRO A 346 21.81 6.93 -32.70
C PRO A 346 20.53 7.26 -33.48
N THR A 347 20.60 7.40 -34.78
CA THR A 347 19.47 7.74 -35.66
C THR A 347 18.32 6.70 -35.52
N LEU A 348 18.64 5.43 -35.34
CA LEU A 348 17.66 4.36 -35.12
C LEU A 348 16.84 4.62 -33.85
N LEU A 349 17.47 5.03 -32.74
CA LEU A 349 16.77 5.32 -31.49
C LEU A 349 15.88 6.57 -31.63
N LYS A 350 16.35 7.60 -32.34
CA LYS A 350 15.52 8.79 -32.66
C LYS A 350 14.28 8.40 -33.45
N GLY A 351 14.45 7.55 -34.48
CA GLY A 351 13.31 7.03 -35.26
C GLY A 351 12.35 6.21 -34.37
N ALA A 352 12.85 5.36 -33.49
CA ALA A 352 12.02 4.60 -32.55
C ALA A 352 11.20 5.51 -31.62
N ILE A 353 11.78 6.62 -31.12
CA ILE A 353 11.08 7.60 -30.29
C ILE A 353 9.95 8.28 -31.08
N VAL A 354 10.20 8.67 -32.34
CA VAL A 354 9.17 9.29 -33.19
C VAL A 354 8.02 8.30 -33.42
N VAL A 355 8.33 7.05 -33.78
CA VAL A 355 7.31 6.02 -34.01
C VAL A 355 6.52 5.74 -32.73
N ALA A 356 7.19 5.60 -31.59
CA ALA A 356 6.53 5.40 -30.30
C ALA A 356 5.59 6.55 -29.94
N ALA A 357 6.06 7.81 -30.10
CA ALA A 357 5.23 8.99 -29.88
C ALA A 357 4.01 9.04 -30.81
N ALA A 358 4.21 8.73 -32.09
CA ALA A 358 3.12 8.69 -33.09
C ALA A 358 2.10 7.61 -32.75
N VAL A 359 2.53 6.41 -32.36
CA VAL A 359 1.63 5.32 -31.90
C VAL A 359 0.85 5.73 -30.67
N VAL A 360 1.49 6.33 -29.66
CA VAL A 360 0.81 6.81 -28.46
C VAL A 360 -0.22 7.88 -28.82
N VAL A 361 0.11 8.89 -29.63
CA VAL A 361 -0.83 9.93 -30.02
C VAL A 361 -1.99 9.34 -30.84
N ALA A 362 -1.72 8.44 -31.78
CA ALA A 362 -2.76 7.77 -32.57
C ALA A 362 -3.70 6.97 -31.67
N SER A 363 -3.18 6.24 -30.68
CA SER A 363 -4.00 5.51 -29.72
C SER A 363 -4.82 6.45 -28.82
N MET A 364 -4.27 7.60 -28.42
CA MET A 364 -5.00 8.63 -27.66
C MET A 364 -6.13 9.27 -28.47
N LEU A 365 -6.01 9.35 -29.81
CA LEU A 365 -7.06 9.84 -30.68
C LEU A 365 -8.14 8.79 -30.98
N SER A 366 -7.79 7.51 -30.93
CA SER A 366 -8.66 6.40 -31.35
C SER A 366 -9.41 5.77 -30.17
N ILE A 367 -8.90 5.88 -28.94
CA ILE A 367 -9.44 5.22 -27.76
C ILE A 367 -10.04 6.26 -26.82
N ASP A 368 -11.20 5.95 -26.27
CA ASP A 368 -11.96 6.84 -25.37
C ASP A 368 -11.13 7.31 -24.16
N ALA A 369 -11.36 8.55 -23.73
CA ALA A 369 -10.69 9.15 -22.55
C ALA A 369 -10.89 8.34 -21.27
N LYS A 370 -12.00 7.61 -21.14
CA LYS A 370 -12.26 6.72 -20.00
C LYS A 370 -11.19 5.64 -19.86
N PHE A 371 -10.75 5.04 -20.96
CA PHE A 371 -9.63 4.08 -20.92
C PHE A 371 -8.34 4.73 -20.42
N TRP A 372 -8.02 5.92 -20.90
CA TRP A 372 -6.83 6.64 -20.45
C TRP A 372 -6.91 7.08 -18.98
N GLY A 373 -8.13 7.35 -18.50
CA GLY A 373 -8.39 7.52 -17.07
C GLY A 373 -8.04 6.26 -16.27
N VAL A 374 -8.43 5.08 -16.77
CA VAL A 374 -8.07 3.78 -16.14
C VAL A 374 -6.55 3.57 -16.17
N VAL A 375 -5.90 3.91 -17.30
CA VAL A 375 -4.42 3.85 -17.42
C VAL A 375 -3.76 4.80 -16.42
N ALA A 376 -4.27 6.01 -16.23
CA ALA A 376 -3.74 6.94 -15.22
C ALA A 376 -3.93 6.38 -13.80
N MET A 377 -5.12 5.91 -13.48
CA MET A 377 -5.41 5.32 -12.16
C MET A 377 -4.52 4.12 -11.84
N GLY A 378 -4.44 3.14 -12.75
CA GLY A 378 -3.59 1.96 -12.57
C GLY A 378 -2.10 2.30 -12.64
N GLY A 379 -1.72 3.19 -13.57
CA GLY A 379 -0.35 3.68 -13.72
C GLY A 379 0.20 4.37 -12.48
N ALA A 380 -0.67 5.06 -11.71
CA ALA A 380 -0.28 5.70 -10.46
C ALA A 380 0.18 4.70 -9.38
N VAL A 381 -0.37 3.49 -9.39
CA VAL A 381 0.09 2.40 -8.50
C VAL A 381 1.29 1.68 -9.11
N ILE A 382 1.24 1.38 -10.41
CA ILE A 382 2.29 0.63 -11.11
C ILE A 382 3.62 1.38 -11.11
N ILE A 383 3.64 2.73 -11.21
CA ILE A 383 4.87 3.52 -11.22
C ILE A 383 5.70 3.35 -9.95
N LEU A 384 5.06 3.02 -8.82
CA LEU A 384 5.73 2.77 -7.54
C LEU A 384 6.68 1.58 -7.60
N PHE A 385 6.38 0.55 -8.41
CA PHE A 385 7.25 -0.60 -8.60
C PHE A 385 8.59 -0.22 -9.22
N PHE A 386 8.61 0.83 -10.06
CA PHE A 386 9.80 1.30 -10.75
C PHE A 386 10.65 2.29 -9.93
N LEU A 387 10.15 2.76 -8.79
CA LEU A 387 10.81 3.75 -7.96
C LEU A 387 12.29 3.45 -7.64
N PRO A 388 12.71 2.19 -7.34
CA PRO A 388 14.10 1.87 -7.09
C PRO A 388 15.07 2.28 -8.22
N TRP A 389 14.58 2.30 -9.45
CA TRP A 389 15.36 2.60 -10.66
C TRP A 389 15.14 4.03 -11.19
N LEU A 390 14.23 4.79 -10.61
CA LEU A 390 13.97 6.18 -11.00
C LEU A 390 14.82 7.16 -10.19
N ASP A 391 15.19 6.83 -8.96
CA ASP A 391 15.91 7.72 -8.05
C ASP A 391 17.43 7.58 -8.19
N TYR A 392 18.06 8.60 -8.79
CA TYR A 392 19.50 8.69 -8.99
C TYR A 392 20.21 9.62 -7.99
N SER A 393 19.55 10.04 -6.92
CA SER A 393 20.20 10.84 -5.87
C SER A 393 21.45 10.13 -5.32
N PRO A 394 22.57 10.82 -5.09
CA PRO A 394 23.76 10.20 -4.49
C PRO A 394 23.55 9.77 -3.04
N VAL A 395 22.53 10.31 -2.36
CA VAL A 395 22.19 9.99 -0.96
C VAL A 395 20.78 9.45 -0.84
N LYS A 396 20.56 8.53 0.11
CA LYS A 396 19.26 7.86 0.29
C LYS A 396 18.26 8.77 1.01
N SER A 397 18.60 9.18 2.21
CA SER A 397 17.71 9.88 3.12
C SER A 397 17.49 11.34 2.74
N ILE A 398 16.26 11.81 2.90
CA ILE A 398 15.86 13.22 2.76
C ILE A 398 16.65 14.16 3.68
N ARG A 399 17.23 13.66 4.78
CA ARG A 399 18.05 14.45 5.73
C ARG A 399 19.27 15.05 5.04
N TYR A 400 19.86 14.31 4.09
CA TYR A 400 21.10 14.64 3.41
C TYR A 400 20.91 15.09 1.97
N ARG A 401 19.66 15.07 1.45
CA ARG A 401 19.33 15.61 0.14
C ARG A 401 19.39 17.14 0.16
N PRO A 402 19.58 17.80 -0.99
CA PRO A 402 19.42 19.25 -1.10
C PRO A 402 18.11 19.74 -0.49
N ASP A 403 18.11 20.91 0.13
CA ASP A 403 16.93 21.35 0.92
C ASP A 403 15.66 21.51 0.07
N TRP A 404 15.79 21.89 -1.21
CA TRP A 404 14.63 22.01 -2.09
C TRP A 404 13.92 20.65 -2.35
N HIS A 405 14.64 19.50 -2.24
CA HIS A 405 14.02 18.19 -2.31
C HIS A 405 12.98 17.98 -1.18
N LYS A 406 13.24 18.52 0.00
CA LYS A 406 12.30 18.45 1.13
C LYS A 406 10.98 19.13 0.80
N TYR A 407 11.04 20.30 0.16
CA TYR A 407 9.84 21.02 -0.29
C TYR A 407 9.12 20.26 -1.41
N LEU A 408 9.86 19.67 -2.35
CA LEU A 408 9.28 18.86 -3.42
C LEU A 408 8.55 17.62 -2.85
N TYR A 409 9.14 16.90 -1.89
CA TYR A 409 8.49 15.79 -1.21
C TYR A 409 7.28 16.23 -0.39
N ALA A 410 7.37 17.36 0.32
CA ALA A 410 6.23 17.92 1.04
C ALA A 410 5.09 18.28 0.10
N THR A 411 5.39 18.93 -1.04
CA THR A 411 4.40 19.24 -2.07
C THR A 411 3.77 17.96 -2.64
N PHE A 412 4.56 16.88 -2.82
CA PHE A 412 4.03 15.59 -3.27
C PHE A 412 3.00 15.02 -2.28
N VAL A 413 3.30 15.05 -0.98
CA VAL A 413 2.36 14.60 0.06
C VAL A 413 1.09 15.46 0.08
N ILE A 414 1.24 16.79 0.03
CA ILE A 414 0.10 17.72 -0.01
C ILE A 414 -0.75 17.44 -1.26
N ASN A 415 -0.13 17.29 -2.41
CA ASN A 415 -0.83 16.96 -3.67
C ASN A 415 -1.62 15.65 -3.55
N PHE A 416 -1.02 14.62 -2.95
CA PHE A 416 -1.70 13.34 -2.73
C PHE A 416 -2.95 13.49 -1.85
N VAL A 417 -2.86 14.28 -0.78
CA VAL A 417 -3.99 14.58 0.11
C VAL A 417 -5.06 15.42 -0.61
N VAL A 418 -4.66 16.41 -1.41
CA VAL A 418 -5.58 17.22 -2.22
C VAL A 418 -6.35 16.33 -3.23
N LEU A 419 -5.64 15.43 -3.92
CA LEU A 419 -6.27 14.48 -4.83
C LEU A 419 -7.24 13.53 -4.08
N ALA A 420 -6.87 13.10 -2.87
CA ALA A 420 -7.76 12.29 -2.02
C ALA A 420 -9.05 13.05 -1.69
N TYR A 421 -8.94 14.29 -1.26
CA TYR A 421 -10.09 15.15 -0.97
C TYR A 421 -10.99 15.34 -2.21
N LEU A 422 -10.40 15.71 -3.35
CA LEU A 422 -11.16 15.93 -4.59
C LEU A 422 -11.83 14.65 -5.12
N GLY A 423 -11.25 13.48 -4.86
CA GLY A 423 -11.84 12.20 -5.26
C GLY A 423 -13.12 11.86 -4.50
N VAL A 424 -13.29 12.36 -3.28
CA VAL A 424 -14.54 12.21 -2.49
C VAL A 424 -15.60 13.22 -2.95
N GLN A 425 -15.19 14.41 -3.41
CA GLN A 425 -16.12 15.49 -3.73
C GLN A 425 -16.89 15.24 -5.05
N PRO A 426 -18.12 15.73 -5.14
CA PRO A 426 -18.82 15.80 -6.43
C PRO A 426 -18.00 16.54 -7.49
N PRO A 427 -18.17 16.22 -8.78
CA PRO A 427 -17.48 16.91 -9.86
C PRO A 427 -17.77 18.43 -9.86
N SER A 428 -16.72 19.23 -10.01
CA SER A 428 -16.80 20.68 -10.18
C SER A 428 -15.70 21.16 -11.13
N ALA A 429 -15.92 22.25 -11.85
CA ALA A 429 -14.95 22.77 -12.82
C ALA A 429 -13.59 23.10 -12.18
N ILE A 430 -13.58 23.69 -10.97
CA ILE A 430 -12.35 23.99 -10.23
C ILE A 430 -11.70 22.69 -9.76
N GLY A 431 -12.48 21.75 -9.18
CA GLY A 431 -11.98 20.46 -8.71
C GLY A 431 -11.36 19.64 -9.85
N GLU A 432 -11.94 19.68 -11.04
CA GLU A 432 -11.39 19.03 -12.23
C GLU A 432 -10.03 19.64 -12.61
N ARG A 433 -9.90 20.96 -12.71
CA ARG A 433 -8.62 21.60 -13.05
C ARG A 433 -7.53 21.33 -12.01
N VAL A 434 -7.87 21.38 -10.73
CA VAL A 434 -6.92 21.06 -9.65
C VAL A 434 -6.52 19.58 -9.73
N SER A 435 -7.45 18.66 -10.01
CA SER A 435 -7.14 17.24 -10.21
C SER A 435 -6.24 17.00 -11.42
N GLN A 436 -6.44 17.73 -12.53
CA GLN A 436 -5.60 17.66 -13.72
C GLN A 436 -4.15 18.08 -13.41
N VAL A 437 -3.97 19.24 -12.78
CA VAL A 437 -2.65 19.73 -12.36
C VAL A 437 -2.00 18.76 -11.36
N GLY A 438 -2.78 18.30 -10.38
CA GLY A 438 -2.29 17.35 -9.38
C GLY A 438 -1.88 16.00 -9.99
N THR A 439 -2.59 15.53 -11.00
CA THR A 439 -2.26 14.31 -11.74
C THR A 439 -0.97 14.47 -12.52
N LEU A 440 -0.80 15.58 -13.25
CA LEU A 440 0.44 15.90 -13.95
C LEU A 440 1.63 16.01 -12.98
N PHE A 441 1.42 16.65 -11.85
CA PHE A 441 2.46 16.75 -10.81
C PHE A 441 2.82 15.37 -10.23
N TYR A 442 1.83 14.52 -9.94
CA TYR A 442 2.06 13.17 -9.44
C TYR A 442 2.95 12.36 -10.39
N PHE A 443 2.58 12.27 -11.65
CA PHE A 443 3.38 11.55 -12.64
C PHE A 443 4.71 12.25 -12.93
N GLY A 444 4.72 13.59 -12.99
CA GLY A 444 5.93 14.37 -13.17
C GLY A 444 6.95 14.15 -12.05
N PHE A 445 6.51 14.00 -10.81
CA PHE A 445 7.39 13.67 -9.69
C PHE A 445 8.19 12.39 -9.96
N PHE A 446 7.54 11.31 -10.39
CA PHE A 446 8.21 10.04 -10.67
C PHE A 446 8.94 10.01 -12.03
N ILE A 447 8.29 10.42 -13.10
CA ILE A 447 8.85 10.34 -14.45
C ILE A 447 10.08 11.23 -14.59
N LEU A 448 10.09 12.41 -13.96
CA LEU A 448 11.23 13.33 -13.98
C LEU A 448 12.24 13.06 -12.86
N MET A 449 11.99 12.09 -11.97
CA MET A 449 12.89 11.74 -10.86
C MET A 449 14.32 11.42 -11.32
N PRO A 450 14.57 10.72 -12.44
CA PRO A 450 15.93 10.48 -12.93
C PRO A 450 16.76 11.74 -13.19
N TRP A 451 16.10 12.87 -13.41
CA TRP A 451 16.76 14.15 -13.62
C TRP A 451 16.80 15.00 -12.36
N TRP A 452 15.63 15.30 -11.76
CA TRP A 452 15.58 16.18 -10.61
C TRP A 452 16.31 15.63 -9.37
N SER A 453 16.35 14.30 -9.19
CA SER A 453 17.03 13.69 -8.04
C SER A 453 18.56 13.89 -8.04
N ARG A 454 19.13 14.27 -9.18
CA ARG A 454 20.58 14.59 -9.35
C ARG A 454 20.91 16.08 -9.15
N ILE A 455 19.91 16.95 -9.06
CA ILE A 455 20.11 18.39 -9.04
C ILE A 455 20.38 18.85 -7.61
N GLY A 456 21.44 19.63 -7.43
CA GLY A 456 21.87 20.23 -6.16
C GLY A 456 22.87 19.39 -5.40
N ASP A 457 23.53 20.03 -4.42
CA ASP A 457 24.60 19.43 -3.65
C ASP A 457 24.03 18.73 -2.39
N PRO A 458 24.27 17.43 -2.22
CA PRO A 458 23.85 16.72 -1.02
C PRO A 458 24.75 17.10 0.16
N LYS A 459 24.18 17.03 1.35
CA LYS A 459 24.93 17.14 2.59
C LYS A 459 25.73 15.85 2.82
N PRO A 460 26.90 15.92 3.49
CA PRO A 460 27.69 14.74 3.78
C PRO A 460 26.91 13.77 4.69
N VAL A 461 26.82 12.50 4.27
CA VAL A 461 26.26 11.44 5.10
C VAL A 461 27.28 11.08 6.18
N PRO A 462 26.90 10.94 7.46
CA PRO A 462 27.83 10.58 8.52
C PRO A 462 28.37 9.16 8.30
N ALA A 463 29.63 8.93 8.72
CA ALA A 463 30.25 7.61 8.63
C ALA A 463 29.59 6.57 9.55
N ARG A 464 28.93 7.01 10.61
CA ARG A 464 28.22 6.23 11.61
C ARG A 464 26.81 6.76 11.80
N VAL A 465 25.90 5.88 12.20
CA VAL A 465 24.51 6.26 12.53
C VAL A 465 24.52 7.32 13.64
N THR A 466 23.83 8.44 13.39
CA THR A 466 23.66 9.49 14.39
C THR A 466 22.56 9.09 15.36
N PHE A 467 22.86 9.14 16.66
CA PHE A 467 21.89 8.96 17.72
C PHE A 467 21.73 10.28 18.45
N VAL A 468 20.55 10.87 18.34
CA VAL A 468 20.14 12.02 19.15
C VAL A 468 19.21 11.45 20.21
N ALA A 469 19.64 11.41 21.45
CA ALA A 469 18.75 11.14 22.57
C ALA A 469 17.73 12.29 22.64
N HIS A 470 16.46 11.97 22.47
CA HIS A 470 15.36 12.90 22.65
C HIS A 470 14.81 12.81 24.06
#